data_55155a8b9ea920d350bbcec8c063ad19
#
_entry.id   55155a8b9ea920d350bbcec8c063ad19
#
_cell.length_a   1.000
_cell.length_b   1.000
_cell.length_c   1.000
_cell.angle_alpha   90.00
_cell.angle_beta   90.00
_cell.angle_gamma   90.00
#
_symmetry.space_group_name_H-M   'P 1'
#
loop_
_entity.id
_entity.type
_entity.pdbx_description
1 polymer ?
#
loop_
_entity_poly.entity_id
_entity_poly.type
_entity_poly.pdbx_seq_one_letter_code
_entity_poly.pdbx_strand_id
1 'polypeptide(L)'
;MLTPVSVAAGKEMPAGTSARRLQLIALAQTFIVAARQLPGVSRIALLGSITTGDPNPKDVDLLVMVDDAMDLTELARLGRRLSGHLQSLVSGADIFLASPKNHYLGRLCLWRECAPGIRLSCDALHCGRRHFLHDDLRTVRLPRWLVVSPPVEVWPEVVTRVPVPPDLSPLLQAETP
;
A
#
# COMPACT_ATOMS: atom_id res chain seq x y z
N MET A 1 -13.66 -53.03 -4.99
CA MET A 1 -14.02 -52.11 -3.91
C MET A 1 -13.08 -50.92 -4.01
N LEU A 2 -13.54 -49.80 -4.58
CA LEU A 2 -12.78 -48.58 -4.71
C LEU A 2 -13.22 -47.62 -3.61
N THR A 3 -12.30 -47.27 -2.70
CA THR A 3 -12.52 -46.26 -1.65
C THR A 3 -12.59 -44.88 -2.25
N PRO A 4 -13.54 -44.02 -1.86
CA PRO A 4 -13.60 -42.65 -2.34
C PRO A 4 -12.50 -41.81 -1.69
N VAL A 5 -11.79 -41.04 -2.54
CA VAL A 5 -10.82 -40.02 -2.15
C VAL A 5 -11.58 -38.86 -1.51
N SER A 6 -11.27 -38.60 -0.23
CA SER A 6 -11.80 -37.46 0.51
C SER A 6 -11.32 -36.18 -0.12
N VAL A 7 -12.25 -35.37 -0.63
CA VAL A 7 -12.00 -34.00 -1.08
C VAL A 7 -11.71 -33.14 0.15
N ALA A 8 -10.54 -32.56 0.19
CA ALA A 8 -10.10 -31.69 1.27
C ALA A 8 -11.09 -30.53 1.47
N ALA A 9 -11.52 -30.35 2.71
CA ALA A 9 -12.44 -29.30 3.14
C ALA A 9 -11.93 -27.93 2.73
N GLY A 10 -12.77 -27.21 2.01
CA GLY A 10 -12.54 -25.79 1.69
C GLY A 10 -12.39 -25.00 2.99
N LYS A 11 -11.33 -24.21 3.05
CA LYS A 11 -11.04 -23.30 4.16
C LYS A 11 -12.23 -22.36 4.33
N GLU A 12 -13.03 -22.56 5.38
CA GLU A 12 -14.17 -21.71 5.69
C GLU A 12 -13.71 -20.25 5.80
N MET A 13 -14.36 -19.36 5.03
CA MET A 13 -14.09 -17.93 5.10
C MET A 13 -14.59 -17.39 6.45
N PRO A 14 -13.81 -16.55 7.14
CA PRO A 14 -14.27 -15.91 8.36
C PRO A 14 -15.53 -15.08 8.09
N ALA A 15 -16.54 -15.28 8.94
CA ALA A 15 -17.82 -14.58 8.83
C ALA A 15 -17.59 -13.07 8.80
N GLY A 16 -18.02 -12.39 7.71
CA GLY A 16 -17.92 -10.93 7.55
C GLY A 16 -16.90 -10.44 6.53
N THR A 17 -16.02 -11.29 6.00
CA THR A 17 -15.02 -10.87 4.99
C THR A 17 -15.60 -10.98 3.59
N SER A 18 -15.65 -9.88 2.84
CA SER A 18 -16.10 -9.89 1.45
C SER A 18 -15.01 -10.40 0.51
N ALA A 19 -15.43 -11.05 -0.59
CA ALA A 19 -14.49 -11.48 -1.63
C ALA A 19 -13.67 -10.29 -2.18
N ARG A 20 -14.28 -9.11 -2.31
CA ARG A 20 -13.61 -7.86 -2.71
C ARG A 20 -12.51 -7.48 -1.72
N ARG A 21 -12.79 -7.51 -0.42
CA ARG A 21 -11.78 -7.18 0.61
C ARG A 21 -10.57 -8.12 0.52
N LEU A 22 -10.79 -9.43 0.34
CA LEU A 22 -9.69 -10.38 0.15
C LEU A 22 -8.85 -10.08 -1.08
N GLN A 23 -9.48 -9.66 -2.17
CA GLN A 23 -8.76 -9.24 -3.38
C GLN A 23 -7.91 -7.98 -3.14
N LEU A 24 -8.43 -6.98 -2.42
CA LEU A 24 -7.66 -5.79 -2.06
C LEU A 24 -6.44 -6.15 -1.20
N ILE A 25 -6.60 -7.04 -0.23
CA ILE A 25 -5.52 -7.55 0.62
C ILE A 25 -4.45 -8.26 -0.21
N ALA A 26 -4.85 -9.15 -1.12
CA ALA A 26 -3.92 -9.88 -1.99
C ALA A 26 -3.13 -8.95 -2.92
N LEU A 27 -3.77 -7.91 -3.46
CA LEU A 27 -3.11 -6.91 -4.30
C LEU A 27 -2.15 -6.04 -3.48
N ALA A 28 -2.53 -5.64 -2.26
CA ALA A 28 -1.66 -4.93 -1.33
C ALA A 28 -0.43 -5.80 -0.98
N GLN A 29 -0.62 -7.09 -0.71
CA GLN A 29 0.47 -8.03 -0.44
C GLN A 29 1.46 -8.11 -1.60
N THR A 30 0.95 -8.25 -2.84
CA THR A 30 1.79 -8.28 -4.03
C THR A 30 2.65 -7.02 -4.16
N PHE A 31 2.07 -5.85 -3.90
CA PHE A 31 2.80 -4.59 -3.89
C PHE A 31 3.87 -4.56 -2.78
N ILE A 32 3.51 -4.92 -1.55
CA ILE A 32 4.42 -4.89 -0.38
C ILE A 32 5.63 -5.80 -0.62
N VAL A 33 5.40 -7.03 -1.08
CA VAL A 33 6.47 -8.00 -1.36
C VAL A 33 7.45 -7.46 -2.41
N ALA A 34 6.95 -6.80 -3.45
CA ALA A 34 7.81 -6.22 -4.47
C ALA A 34 8.51 -4.94 -3.99
N ALA A 35 7.79 -4.06 -3.28
CA ALA A 35 8.31 -2.77 -2.83
C ALA A 35 9.44 -2.91 -1.80
N ARG A 36 9.34 -3.88 -0.88
CA ARG A 36 10.38 -4.13 0.14
C ARG A 36 11.72 -4.58 -0.44
N GLN A 37 11.75 -5.03 -1.70
CA GLN A 37 12.98 -5.43 -2.40
C GLN A 37 13.69 -4.24 -3.05
N LEU A 38 13.04 -3.06 -3.12
CA LEU A 38 13.64 -1.89 -3.75
C LEU A 38 14.67 -1.25 -2.81
N PRO A 39 15.90 -1.00 -3.29
CA PRO A 39 16.90 -0.26 -2.52
C PRO A 39 16.35 1.12 -2.15
N GLY A 40 16.47 1.49 -0.88
CA GLY A 40 15.99 2.77 -0.37
C GLY A 40 14.57 2.73 0.21
N VAL A 41 13.84 1.63 0.13
CA VAL A 41 12.62 1.40 0.91
C VAL A 41 13.01 0.86 2.28
N SER A 42 12.66 1.55 3.35
CA SER A 42 13.06 1.21 4.72
C SER A 42 11.90 0.79 5.62
N ARG A 43 10.66 1.17 5.30
CA ARG A 43 9.46 0.79 6.08
C ARG A 43 8.23 0.81 5.20
N ILE A 44 7.30 -0.11 5.44
CA ILE A 44 5.98 -0.13 4.80
C ILE A 44 4.91 -0.35 5.87
N ALA A 45 3.83 0.43 5.81
CA ALA A 45 2.69 0.32 6.69
C ALA A 45 1.37 0.42 5.93
N LEU A 46 0.34 -0.21 6.48
CA LEU A 46 -1.04 -0.09 6.04
C LEU A 46 -1.74 1.01 6.81
N LEU A 47 -2.55 1.79 6.12
CA LEU A 47 -3.38 2.86 6.66
C LEU A 47 -4.85 2.63 6.28
N GLY A 48 -5.72 3.50 6.77
CA GLY A 48 -7.10 3.60 6.32
C GLY A 48 -7.98 2.40 6.66
N SER A 49 -9.08 2.28 5.92
CA SER A 49 -10.16 1.33 6.22
C SER A 49 -9.78 -0.14 6.07
N ILE A 50 -8.75 -0.44 5.29
CA ILE A 50 -8.24 -1.82 5.16
C ILE A 50 -7.73 -2.38 6.49
N THR A 51 -7.24 -1.51 7.40
CA THR A 51 -6.74 -1.90 8.72
C THR A 51 -7.86 -2.15 9.74
N THR A 52 -9.09 -1.82 9.37
CA THR A 52 -10.27 -2.01 10.21
C THR A 52 -11.07 -3.25 9.79
N GLY A 53 -12.12 -3.57 10.56
CA GLY A 53 -13.07 -4.64 10.21
C GLY A 53 -14.09 -4.25 9.13
N ASP A 54 -13.89 -3.14 8.39
CA ASP A 54 -14.78 -2.74 7.30
C ASP A 54 -14.82 -3.84 6.24
N PRO A 55 -15.98 -4.47 5.98
CA PRO A 55 -16.11 -5.53 4.98
C PRO A 55 -15.92 -5.02 3.54
N ASN A 56 -16.06 -3.71 3.31
CA ASN A 56 -15.98 -3.10 1.98
C ASN A 56 -15.08 -1.85 1.97
N PRO A 57 -13.77 -2.00 2.26
CA PRO A 57 -12.84 -0.88 2.18
C PRO A 57 -12.84 -0.33 0.75
N LYS A 58 -12.82 0.99 0.63
CA LYS A 58 -12.89 1.66 -0.68
C LYS A 58 -11.56 1.59 -1.41
N ASP A 59 -10.48 1.84 -0.69
CA ASP A 59 -9.15 2.05 -1.24
C ASP A 59 -8.10 1.28 -0.43
N VAL A 60 -6.93 1.12 -1.02
CA VAL A 60 -5.73 0.60 -0.36
C VAL A 60 -4.80 1.76 -0.07
N ASP A 61 -4.66 2.10 1.20
CA ASP A 61 -3.78 3.16 1.66
C ASP A 61 -2.49 2.58 2.23
N LEU A 62 -1.37 2.97 1.69
CA LEU A 62 -0.04 2.52 2.07
C LEU A 62 0.86 3.70 2.43
N LEU A 63 1.64 3.55 3.48
CA LEU A 63 2.75 4.46 3.81
C LEU A 63 4.05 3.74 3.52
N VAL A 64 4.88 4.32 2.66
CA VAL A 64 6.21 3.80 2.33
C VAL A 64 7.26 4.83 2.73
N MET A 65 8.18 4.41 3.57
CA MET A 65 9.34 5.22 3.94
C MET A 65 10.46 4.96 2.94
N VAL A 66 10.95 6.04 2.35
CA VAL A 66 11.94 6.02 1.28
C VAL A 66 13.11 6.92 1.59
N ASP A 67 14.32 6.50 1.25
CA ASP A 67 15.51 7.32 1.39
C ASP A 67 15.44 8.59 0.53
N ASP A 68 16.07 9.66 1.00
CA ASP A 68 16.02 10.95 0.31
C ASP A 68 16.59 10.91 -1.11
N ALA A 69 17.57 10.02 -1.37
CA ALA A 69 18.21 9.84 -2.67
C ALA A 69 17.59 8.73 -3.52
N MET A 70 16.57 8.02 -3.05
CA MET A 70 15.98 6.91 -3.80
C MET A 70 15.31 7.41 -5.09
N ASP A 71 15.59 6.75 -6.22
CA ASP A 71 14.83 6.92 -7.46
C ASP A 71 13.46 6.23 -7.32
N LEU A 72 12.38 7.01 -7.42
CA LEU A 72 11.01 6.55 -7.25
C LEU A 72 10.44 5.84 -8.50
N THR A 73 11.18 5.73 -9.59
CA THR A 73 10.68 5.20 -10.88
C THR A 73 10.11 3.78 -10.74
N GLU A 74 10.85 2.88 -10.10
CA GLU A 74 10.39 1.50 -9.93
C GLU A 74 9.24 1.39 -8.92
N LEU A 75 9.28 2.16 -7.84
CA LEU A 75 8.18 2.22 -6.89
C LEU A 75 6.90 2.75 -7.57
N ALA A 76 7.01 3.79 -8.42
CA ALA A 76 5.91 4.30 -9.21
C ALA A 76 5.36 3.27 -10.21
N ARG A 77 6.23 2.42 -10.79
CA ARG A 77 5.82 1.30 -11.64
C ARG A 77 4.99 0.28 -10.87
N LEU A 78 5.43 -0.10 -9.66
CA LEU A 78 4.68 -1.00 -8.78
C LEU A 78 3.34 -0.38 -8.39
N GLY A 79 3.31 0.89 -8.02
CA GLY A 79 2.09 1.62 -7.69
C GLY A 79 1.09 1.66 -8.86
N ARG A 80 1.56 1.86 -10.10
CA ARG A 80 0.69 1.82 -11.29
C ARG A 80 0.10 0.43 -11.52
N ARG A 81 0.86 -0.64 -11.29
CA ARG A 81 0.34 -2.01 -11.39
C ARG A 81 -0.75 -2.25 -10.34
N LEU A 82 -0.51 -1.86 -9.09
CA LEU A 82 -1.50 -1.94 -8.03
C LEU A 82 -2.77 -1.17 -8.42
N SER A 83 -2.65 0.09 -8.77
CA SER A 83 -3.78 0.95 -9.17
C SER A 83 -4.54 0.38 -10.36
N GLY A 84 -3.84 -0.14 -11.38
CA GLY A 84 -4.47 -0.75 -12.56
C GLY A 84 -5.33 -1.97 -12.21
N HIS A 85 -4.86 -2.84 -11.33
CA HIS A 85 -5.66 -3.97 -10.85
C HIS A 85 -6.84 -3.53 -9.97
N LEU A 86 -6.64 -2.52 -9.12
CA LEU A 86 -7.70 -2.00 -8.25
C LEU A 86 -8.82 -1.31 -9.03
N GLN A 87 -8.52 -0.67 -10.17
CA GLN A 87 -9.53 -0.04 -11.03
C GLN A 87 -10.57 -1.06 -11.53
N SER A 88 -10.18 -2.30 -11.78
CA SER A 88 -11.12 -3.36 -12.16
C SER A 88 -12.09 -3.73 -11.03
N LEU A 89 -11.75 -3.39 -9.80
CA LEU A 89 -12.56 -3.59 -8.59
C LEU A 89 -13.30 -2.31 -8.16
N VAL A 90 -13.25 -1.25 -8.98
CA VAL A 90 -13.79 0.08 -8.63
C VAL A 90 -13.17 0.59 -7.32
N SER A 91 -11.86 0.41 -7.18
CA SER A 91 -11.07 0.82 -6.01
C SER A 91 -9.85 1.63 -6.43
N GLY A 92 -9.29 2.38 -5.50
CA GLY A 92 -8.08 3.15 -5.67
C GLY A 92 -6.91 2.67 -4.79
N ALA A 93 -5.75 3.27 -4.99
CA ALA A 93 -4.62 3.15 -4.10
C ALA A 93 -4.00 4.52 -3.88
N ASP A 94 -3.80 4.88 -2.63
CA ASP A 94 -2.96 6.01 -2.25
C ASP A 94 -1.68 5.48 -1.58
N ILE A 95 -0.54 5.85 -2.17
CA ILE A 95 0.77 5.47 -1.65
C ILE A 95 1.43 6.73 -1.15
N PHE A 96 1.39 6.89 0.16
CA PHE A 96 1.99 8.01 0.88
C PHE A 96 3.47 7.76 1.10
N LEU A 97 4.29 8.79 0.96
CA LEU A 97 5.73 8.71 1.12
C LEU A 97 6.20 9.51 2.32
N ALA A 98 7.15 8.94 3.05
CA ALA A 98 7.83 9.61 4.15
C ALA A 98 9.34 9.40 4.07
N SER A 99 10.10 10.33 4.64
CA SER A 99 11.55 10.20 4.80
C SER A 99 11.92 9.33 6.00
N PRO A 100 13.17 8.83 6.11
CA PRO A 100 13.64 8.09 7.28
C PRO A 100 13.57 8.91 8.60
N LYS A 101 13.47 10.22 8.50
CA LYS A 101 13.28 11.13 9.64
C LYS A 101 11.81 11.32 10.03
N ASN A 102 10.90 10.47 9.52
CA ASN A 102 9.45 10.56 9.74
C ASN A 102 8.83 11.89 9.27
N HIS A 103 9.35 12.49 8.21
CA HIS A 103 8.72 13.63 7.58
C HIS A 103 7.86 13.14 6.41
N TYR A 104 6.61 13.59 6.37
CA TYR A 104 5.74 13.34 5.24
C TYR A 104 6.26 14.08 4.01
N LEU A 105 6.42 13.37 2.89
CA LEU A 105 6.94 13.91 1.64
C LEU A 105 5.85 14.25 0.63
N GLY A 106 4.77 13.51 0.62
CA GLY A 106 3.69 13.60 -0.36
C GLY A 106 3.19 12.22 -0.77
N ARG A 107 2.58 12.12 -1.93
CA ARG A 107 2.10 10.85 -2.52
C ARG A 107 2.98 10.42 -3.68
N LEU A 108 3.02 9.13 -3.93
CA LEU A 108 3.64 8.58 -5.12
C LEU A 108 2.83 8.97 -6.36
N CYS A 109 3.48 9.55 -7.35
CA CYS A 109 2.85 9.87 -8.62
C CYS A 109 2.70 8.61 -9.47
N LEU A 110 1.47 8.28 -9.86
CA LEU A 110 1.14 7.10 -10.64
C LEU A 110 1.05 7.35 -12.15
N TRP A 111 1.39 8.54 -12.63
CA TRP A 111 1.50 8.82 -14.04
C TRP A 111 2.64 8.03 -14.68
N ARG A 112 2.48 7.69 -15.95
CA ARG A 112 3.45 6.89 -16.71
C ARG A 112 4.81 7.58 -16.83
N GLU A 113 4.76 8.90 -17.00
CA GLU A 113 5.93 9.77 -17.12
C GLU A 113 5.81 10.92 -16.14
N CYS A 114 6.89 11.22 -15.46
CA CYS A 114 6.97 12.41 -14.63
C CYS A 114 7.37 13.58 -15.50
N ALA A 115 6.38 14.41 -15.89
CA ALA A 115 6.58 15.59 -16.73
C ALA A 115 5.85 16.79 -16.10
N PRO A 116 6.42 17.39 -15.04
CA PRO A 116 5.83 18.54 -14.35
C PRO A 116 5.63 19.73 -15.31
N GLY A 117 4.45 20.37 -15.23
CA GLY A 117 4.13 21.54 -16.05
C GLY A 117 3.75 21.24 -17.51
N ILE A 118 3.94 20.03 -18.02
CA ILE A 118 3.56 19.65 -19.39
C ILE A 118 2.13 19.12 -19.44
N ARG A 119 1.65 18.52 -18.36
CA ARG A 119 0.30 17.95 -18.29
C ARG A 119 -0.66 18.87 -17.58
N LEU A 120 -1.84 19.07 -18.14
CA LEU A 120 -2.91 19.86 -17.53
C LEU A 120 -3.34 19.32 -16.15
N SER A 121 -3.20 18.00 -15.93
CA SER A 121 -3.53 17.34 -14.67
C SER A 121 -2.35 17.26 -13.68
N CYS A 122 -1.17 17.74 -14.08
CA CYS A 122 0.00 17.77 -13.21
C CYS A 122 0.12 19.16 -12.60
N ASP A 123 -0.01 19.25 -11.28
CA ASP A 123 0.20 20.49 -10.56
C ASP A 123 1.71 20.75 -10.38
N ALA A 124 2.26 21.61 -11.21
CA ALA A 124 3.67 21.97 -11.19
C ALA A 124 4.12 22.68 -9.91
N LEU A 125 3.20 23.20 -9.10
CA LEU A 125 3.51 23.78 -7.80
C LEU A 125 3.82 22.71 -6.75
N HIS A 126 3.30 21.49 -6.95
CA HIS A 126 3.42 20.37 -6.01
C HIS A 126 4.21 19.19 -6.56
N CYS A 127 4.59 19.24 -7.84
CA CYS A 127 5.39 18.23 -8.51
C CYS A 127 6.73 18.79 -8.98
N GLY A 128 7.74 17.95 -9.16
CA GLY A 128 8.98 18.29 -9.85
C GLY A 128 10.19 18.53 -8.96
N ARG A 129 10.06 18.56 -7.65
CA ARG A 129 11.22 18.53 -6.73
C ARG A 129 11.95 17.20 -6.80
N ARG A 130 11.18 16.13 -6.97
CA ARG A 130 11.66 14.76 -7.10
C ARG A 130 10.77 14.04 -8.10
N HIS A 131 11.35 13.32 -9.05
CA HIS A 131 10.60 12.56 -10.04
C HIS A 131 9.65 11.57 -9.35
N PHE A 132 8.42 11.50 -9.83
CA PHE A 132 7.33 10.68 -9.28
C PHE A 132 6.91 11.01 -7.85
N LEU A 133 7.38 12.09 -7.26
CA LEU A 133 6.84 12.63 -6.01
C LEU A 133 5.77 13.67 -6.33
N HIS A 134 4.55 13.41 -5.88
CA HIS A 134 3.49 14.39 -5.83
C HIS A 134 3.47 14.99 -4.42
N ASP A 135 4.21 16.05 -4.23
CA ASP A 135 4.38 16.72 -2.93
C ASP A 135 3.18 17.61 -2.57
N ASP A 136 1.99 17.00 -2.63
CA ASP A 136 0.70 17.62 -2.33
C ASP A 136 0.52 17.85 -0.82
N LEU A 137 1.26 18.79 -0.29
CA LEU A 137 1.24 19.12 1.15
C LEU A 137 0.09 20.07 1.54
N ARG A 138 -0.66 20.59 0.57
CA ARG A 138 -1.78 21.50 0.83
C ARG A 138 -3.12 20.80 0.93
N THR A 139 -3.36 19.85 0.04
CA THR A 139 -4.65 19.14 -0.05
C THR A 139 -4.66 17.82 0.70
N VAL A 140 -3.55 17.08 0.69
CA VAL A 140 -3.43 15.81 1.42
C VAL A 140 -2.14 15.80 2.24
N ARG A 141 -2.29 15.86 3.55
CA ARG A 141 -1.16 15.79 4.46
C ARG A 141 -1.44 14.79 5.57
N LEU A 142 -0.62 13.74 5.65
CA LEU A 142 -0.68 12.84 6.78
C LEU A 142 -0.20 13.55 8.05
N PRO A 143 -0.93 13.46 9.16
CA PRO A 143 -0.48 13.99 10.42
C PRO A 143 0.78 13.24 10.89
N ARG A 144 1.67 13.95 11.57
CA ARG A 144 2.96 13.39 11.99
C ARG A 144 2.82 12.11 12.81
N TRP A 145 1.82 12.04 13.69
CA TRP A 145 1.59 10.86 14.52
C TRP A 145 1.32 9.60 13.67
N LEU A 146 0.60 9.75 12.55
CA LEU A 146 0.31 8.64 11.65
C LEU A 146 1.55 8.17 10.88
N VAL A 147 2.48 9.09 10.58
CA VAL A 147 3.76 8.75 9.95
C VAL A 147 4.69 8.06 10.95
N VAL A 148 4.74 8.56 12.20
CA VAL A 148 5.61 8.01 13.26
C VAL A 148 5.08 6.66 13.75
N SER A 149 3.78 6.55 13.96
CA SER A 149 3.12 5.39 14.58
C SER A 149 1.91 4.95 13.77
N PRO A 150 2.10 4.43 12.55
CA PRO A 150 0.99 3.96 11.73
C PRO A 150 0.28 2.78 12.42
N PRO A 151 -1.02 2.54 12.12
CA PRO A 151 -1.80 1.52 12.80
C PRO A 151 -1.26 0.10 12.61
N VAL A 152 -0.75 -0.21 11.41
CA VAL A 152 -0.23 -1.54 11.08
C VAL A 152 1.03 -1.39 10.24
N GLU A 153 2.18 -1.67 10.81
CA GLU A 153 3.44 -1.81 10.05
C GLU A 153 3.60 -3.27 9.60
N VAL A 154 4.04 -3.46 8.37
CA VAL A 154 4.17 -4.79 7.75
C VAL A 154 5.60 -5.12 7.34
N TRP A 155 6.50 -4.14 7.33
CA TRP A 155 7.91 -4.32 7.02
C TRP A 155 8.75 -3.12 7.54
N PRO A 156 9.99 -3.32 8.03
CA PRO A 156 10.73 -4.58 8.17
C PRO A 156 10.24 -5.47 9.31
N GLU A 157 9.57 -4.90 10.29
CA GLU A 157 8.98 -5.58 11.43
C GLU A 157 7.46 -5.40 11.41
N VAL A 158 6.75 -6.44 11.81
CA VAL A 158 5.29 -6.37 11.97
C VAL A 158 4.97 -5.75 13.32
N VAL A 159 4.35 -4.57 13.28
CA VAL A 159 3.88 -3.87 14.48
C VAL A 159 2.42 -3.49 14.30
N THR A 160 1.55 -3.98 15.18
CA THR A 160 0.13 -3.66 15.20
C THR A 160 -0.19 -2.78 16.41
N ARG A 161 -0.78 -1.61 16.17
CA ARG A 161 -1.17 -0.64 17.22
C ARG A 161 -2.68 -0.55 17.40
N VAL A 162 -3.39 -1.29 16.57
CA VAL A 162 -4.86 -1.41 16.58
C VAL A 162 -5.26 -2.88 16.50
N PRO A 163 -6.44 -3.28 16.94
CA PRO A 163 -6.98 -4.61 16.67
C PRO A 163 -7.02 -4.86 15.17
N VAL A 164 -6.39 -5.94 14.72
CA VAL A 164 -6.25 -6.26 13.29
C VAL A 164 -7.24 -7.38 12.93
N PRO A 165 -8.03 -7.22 11.88
CA PRO A 165 -8.91 -8.28 11.38
C PRO A 165 -8.12 -9.53 10.96
N PRO A 166 -8.65 -10.74 11.22
CA PRO A 166 -7.95 -12.00 10.93
C PRO A 166 -7.54 -12.19 9.46
N ASP A 167 -8.28 -11.57 8.54
CA ASP A 167 -8.01 -11.65 7.10
C ASP A 167 -6.75 -10.88 6.66
N LEU A 168 -6.21 -10.02 7.51
CA LEU A 168 -4.91 -9.37 7.27
C LEU A 168 -3.71 -10.27 7.62
N SER A 169 -3.92 -11.45 8.19
CA SER A 169 -2.85 -12.37 8.55
C SER A 169 -1.81 -12.62 7.44
N PRO A 170 -2.18 -12.73 6.15
CA PRO A 170 -1.19 -12.89 5.08
C PRO A 170 -0.21 -11.73 4.95
N LEU A 171 -0.65 -10.50 5.28
CA LEU A 171 0.20 -9.31 5.24
C LEU A 171 1.11 -9.20 6.47
N LEU A 172 0.72 -9.85 7.56
CA LEU A 172 1.45 -9.84 8.83
C LEU A 172 2.44 -11.00 8.97
N GLN A 173 2.38 -11.97 8.08
CA GLN A 173 3.38 -13.02 7.99
C GLN A 173 4.56 -12.47 7.19
N ALA A 174 5.50 -11.83 7.89
CA ALA A 174 6.80 -11.55 7.31
C ALA A 174 7.44 -12.91 6.99
N GLU A 175 7.37 -13.33 5.73
CA GLU A 175 8.28 -14.37 5.26
C GLU A 175 9.69 -13.79 5.43
N THR A 176 10.36 -14.24 6.48
CA THR A 176 11.79 -14.03 6.64
C THR A 176 12.47 -14.69 5.44
N PRO A 177 13.37 -14.00 4.74
CA PRO A 177 14.07 -14.56 3.59
C PRO A 177 14.89 -15.77 3.96
#